data_3ef42321aa8ac02bc5039b1117a36ee7
#
_entry.id   3ef42321aa8ac02bc5039b1117a36ee7
#
_cell.length_a   1.000
_cell.length_b   1.000
_cell.length_c   1.000
_cell.angle_alpha   90.00
_cell.angle_beta   90.00
_cell.angle_gamma   90.00
#
_symmetry.space_group_name_H-M   'P 1'
#
loop_
_entity.id
_entity.type
_entity.pdbx_description
1 polymer ?
#
loop_
_entity_poly.entity_id
_entity_poly.type
_entity_poly.pdbx_seq_one_letter_code
_entity_poly.pdbx_strand_id
1 'polypeptide(L)'
;MPKGLLSFSSHNDINEIKTEWTELDRKAEENGVRYVEYTYYQTYEWNEFLFRHTTRGFGKFASAMRYHLVRLDGRPFAIIPTLVTRLSKKVRIPSCRVAGVLNISCPYTGEWDGEVTAAIAGNIETAHKGMKISFADVPMAAPFAGVMKRIGDELKERTSYHVPLDGFESHEDYVASLNKNIYKNIRKAYNHLKTDSKRMELKVYRRGGMPDDGYMRSLWKLYLRRKMAWRHRKTGAMSEIGISLKAMYETRSGCANCSLKTLDAAELYVLHIDDRPAAFMIVYRHRNHLLMPKLAIDTSFSRYSPGILLILEASKRWIDEGVADFDMCRGDERYKKEMGGQNEPLCRIDKRL
;
A
#
# COMPACT_ATOMS: atom_id res chain seq x y z
N MET A 1 1.79 35.94 4.09
CA MET A 1 1.93 35.54 5.52
C MET A 1 0.97 34.43 5.77
N PRO A 2 1.35 33.38 6.49
CA PRO A 2 0.38 32.38 6.87
C PRO A 2 -0.73 33.09 7.62
N LYS A 3 -1.97 32.89 7.20
CA LYS A 3 -3.14 33.53 7.85
C LYS A 3 -3.45 32.90 9.22
N GLY A 4 -2.44 32.37 9.93
CA GLY A 4 -2.62 31.73 11.23
C GLY A 4 -1.32 31.33 11.91
N LEU A 5 -1.38 31.04 13.22
CA LEU A 5 -0.25 30.63 14.05
C LEU A 5 -0.06 29.10 13.95
N LEU A 6 1.09 28.67 13.39
CA LEU A 6 1.49 27.27 13.40
C LEU A 6 2.13 26.88 14.73
N SER A 7 1.71 25.73 15.27
CA SER A 7 2.35 25.13 16.44
C SER A 7 2.59 23.63 16.19
N PHE A 8 3.62 23.08 16.82
CA PHE A 8 4.11 21.73 16.60
C PHE A 8 4.23 20.98 17.93
N SER A 9 3.81 19.72 17.94
CA SER A 9 4.07 18.80 19.05
C SER A 9 4.47 17.44 18.49
N SER A 10 5.25 16.68 19.27
CA SER A 10 5.70 15.34 18.88
C SER A 10 5.28 14.32 19.93
N HIS A 11 4.71 13.23 19.50
CA HIS A 11 4.16 12.17 20.33
C HIS A 11 4.78 10.82 19.96
N ASN A 12 4.99 9.95 20.95
CA ASN A 12 5.53 8.60 20.74
C ASN A 12 4.46 7.51 20.85
N ASP A 13 3.30 7.84 21.39
CA ASP A 13 2.13 6.97 21.45
C ASP A 13 1.01 7.57 20.58
N ILE A 14 0.47 6.77 19.67
CA ILE A 14 -0.61 7.19 18.79
C ILE A 14 -1.92 7.51 19.53
N ASN A 15 -2.12 6.90 20.71
CA ASN A 15 -3.32 7.12 21.51
C ASN A 15 -3.40 8.55 22.04
N GLU A 16 -2.25 9.24 22.23
CA GLU A 16 -2.19 10.63 22.68
C GLU A 16 -2.79 11.63 21.68
N ILE A 17 -2.89 11.24 20.40
CA ILE A 17 -3.37 12.08 19.30
C ILE A 17 -4.55 11.46 18.55
N LYS A 18 -5.24 10.50 19.17
CA LYS A 18 -6.37 9.80 18.55
C LYS A 18 -7.49 10.76 18.15
N THR A 19 -7.82 11.70 19.02
CA THR A 19 -8.89 12.69 18.79
C THR A 19 -8.58 13.56 17.58
N GLU A 20 -7.36 14.11 17.52
CA GLU A 20 -6.90 14.96 16.42
C GLU A 20 -6.84 14.17 15.10
N TRP A 21 -6.39 12.91 15.16
CA TRP A 21 -6.35 12.06 13.97
C TRP A 21 -7.75 11.79 13.43
N THR A 22 -8.67 11.41 14.32
CA THR A 22 -10.06 11.15 13.92
C THR A 22 -10.75 12.41 13.37
N GLU A 23 -10.43 13.59 13.91
CA GLU A 23 -10.92 14.86 13.36
C GLU A 23 -10.39 15.11 11.93
N LEU A 24 -9.10 14.86 11.69
CA LEU A 24 -8.50 14.99 10.36
C LEU A 24 -9.06 13.98 9.37
N ASP A 25 -9.26 12.72 9.79
CA ASP A 25 -9.90 11.68 8.98
C ASP A 25 -11.29 12.13 8.52
N ARG A 26 -12.12 12.60 9.46
CA ARG A 26 -13.48 13.11 9.17
C ARG A 26 -13.44 14.31 8.22
N LYS A 27 -12.56 15.27 8.44
CA LYS A 27 -12.42 16.46 7.57
C LYS A 27 -11.95 16.10 6.17
N ALA A 28 -11.03 15.14 6.02
CA ALA A 28 -10.62 14.64 4.71
C ALA A 28 -11.81 14.03 3.96
N GLU A 29 -12.72 13.37 4.68
CA GLU A 29 -13.98 12.85 4.14
C GLU A 29 -14.91 13.96 3.65
N GLU A 30 -15.19 14.92 4.53
CA GLU A 30 -16.13 16.01 4.25
C GLU A 30 -15.65 16.92 3.10
N ASN A 31 -14.34 17.13 3.00
CA ASN A 31 -13.73 17.95 1.97
C ASN A 31 -13.53 17.23 0.62
N GLY A 32 -13.91 15.94 0.51
CA GLY A 32 -13.78 15.18 -0.71
C GLY A 32 -12.33 15.06 -1.19
N VAL A 33 -11.37 14.97 -0.25
CA VAL A 33 -9.94 14.78 -0.61
C VAL A 33 -9.81 13.55 -1.50
N ARG A 34 -9.13 13.72 -2.65
CA ARG A 34 -8.97 12.64 -3.61
C ARG A 34 -8.34 11.40 -2.98
N TYR A 35 -8.84 10.22 -3.32
CA TYR A 35 -8.37 8.95 -2.78
C TYR A 35 -6.85 8.74 -2.98
N VAL A 36 -6.26 9.24 -4.06
CA VAL A 36 -4.80 9.19 -4.30
C VAL A 36 -4.00 9.98 -3.27
N GLU A 37 -4.61 10.96 -2.63
CA GLU A 37 -4.01 11.80 -1.60
C GLU A 37 -4.35 11.31 -0.20
N TYR A 38 -5.47 10.58 -0.04
CA TYR A 38 -5.94 10.05 1.24
C TYR A 38 -6.40 8.59 1.09
N THR A 39 -5.48 7.67 1.29
CA THR A 39 -5.70 6.23 1.17
C THR A 39 -5.92 5.59 2.54
N TYR A 40 -6.23 4.30 2.58
CA TYR A 40 -6.31 3.54 3.84
C TYR A 40 -5.05 3.69 4.72
N TYR A 41 -3.90 3.91 4.13
CA TYR A 41 -2.63 4.03 4.86
C TYR A 41 -2.49 5.31 5.69
N GLN A 42 -3.30 6.35 5.43
CA GLN A 42 -3.34 7.55 6.26
C GLN A 42 -4.31 7.45 7.43
N THR A 43 -5.20 6.45 7.47
CA THR A 43 -6.19 6.30 8.53
C THR A 43 -5.56 6.03 9.91
N TYR A 44 -6.28 6.42 10.97
CA TYR A 44 -5.90 6.08 12.34
C TYR A 44 -5.76 4.57 12.52
N GLU A 45 -6.73 3.79 12.01
CA GLU A 45 -6.76 2.32 12.14
C GLU A 45 -5.49 1.66 11.61
N TRP A 46 -5.05 2.04 10.40
CA TRP A 46 -3.81 1.53 9.82
C TRP A 46 -2.59 1.89 10.65
N ASN A 47 -2.50 3.15 11.09
CA ASN A 47 -1.34 3.63 11.84
C ASN A 47 -1.30 3.07 13.27
N GLU A 48 -2.46 2.85 13.92
CA GLU A 48 -2.55 2.13 15.19
C GLU A 48 -2.11 0.68 15.03
N PHE A 49 -2.55 -0.01 13.98
CA PHE A 49 -2.07 -1.34 13.65
C PHE A 49 -0.55 -1.37 13.49
N LEU A 50 0.02 -0.45 12.72
CA LEU A 50 1.48 -0.34 12.55
C LEU A 50 2.20 -0.05 13.86
N PHE A 51 1.67 0.84 14.68
CA PHE A 51 2.22 1.15 16.00
C PHE A 51 2.29 -0.11 16.85
N ARG A 52 1.17 -0.82 17.00
CA ARG A 52 1.11 -2.07 17.75
C ARG A 52 2.02 -3.16 17.17
N HIS A 53 2.11 -3.25 15.84
CA HIS A 53 2.94 -4.25 15.16
C HIS A 53 4.43 -3.97 15.29
N THR A 54 4.86 -2.70 15.20
CA THR A 54 6.27 -2.31 15.24
C THR A 54 6.85 -2.16 16.64
N THR A 55 6.00 -1.90 17.65
CA THR A 55 6.40 -1.69 19.04
C THR A 55 6.33 -2.96 19.92
N ARG A 56 5.91 -4.11 19.35
CA ARG A 56 5.89 -5.39 20.06
C ARG A 56 7.23 -6.11 20.06
N GLY A 57 7.50 -6.85 21.15
CA GLY A 57 8.68 -7.71 21.26
C GLY A 57 10.00 -6.96 21.09
N PHE A 58 10.96 -7.59 20.42
CA PHE A 58 12.27 -6.98 20.13
C PHE A 58 12.20 -5.75 19.22
N GLY A 59 11.12 -5.59 18.45
CA GLY A 59 10.92 -4.43 17.57
C GLY A 59 10.96 -3.10 18.31
N LYS A 60 10.44 -3.04 19.55
CA LYS A 60 10.43 -1.85 20.39
C LYS A 60 11.82 -1.28 20.73
N PHE A 61 12.85 -2.12 20.75
CA PHE A 61 14.22 -1.68 21.01
C PHE A 61 14.91 -1.16 19.76
N ALA A 62 14.55 -1.70 18.60
CA ALA A 62 15.17 -1.37 17.32
C ALA A 62 14.52 -0.17 16.62
N SER A 63 13.24 0.07 16.86
CA SER A 63 12.46 1.10 16.18
C SER A 63 11.48 1.78 17.12
N ALA A 64 11.15 3.04 16.82
CA ALA A 64 10.11 3.80 17.50
C ALA A 64 9.25 4.54 16.47
N MET A 65 7.95 4.62 16.72
CA MET A 65 7.06 5.52 16.00
C MET A 65 7.15 6.89 16.65
N ARG A 66 7.08 7.93 15.83
CA ARG A 66 6.95 9.31 16.27
C ARG A 66 5.94 10.01 15.37
N TYR A 67 5.04 10.73 15.97
CA TYR A 67 3.96 11.45 15.31
C TYR A 67 4.17 12.95 15.50
N HIS A 68 4.33 13.68 14.41
CA HIS A 68 4.45 15.14 14.45
C HIS A 68 3.07 15.72 14.17
N LEU A 69 2.44 16.28 15.20
CA LEU A 69 1.15 16.95 15.08
C LEU A 69 1.39 18.43 14.82
N VAL A 70 0.83 18.91 13.73
CA VAL A 70 0.81 20.32 13.32
C VAL A 70 -0.57 20.87 13.61
N ARG A 71 -0.62 22.03 14.27
CA ARG A 71 -1.86 22.78 14.49
C ARG A 71 -1.75 24.14 13.83
N LEU A 72 -2.86 24.61 13.27
CA LEU A 72 -3.05 25.96 12.76
C LEU A 72 -4.11 26.65 13.61
N ASP A 73 -3.79 27.75 14.27
CA ASP A 73 -4.67 28.45 15.22
C ASP A 73 -5.26 27.53 16.31
N GLY A 74 -4.42 26.63 16.84
CA GLY A 74 -4.79 25.66 17.86
C GLY A 74 -5.57 24.44 17.37
N ARG A 75 -6.03 24.40 16.11
CA ARG A 75 -6.79 23.28 15.53
C ARG A 75 -5.87 22.28 14.81
N PRO A 76 -6.16 20.98 14.84
CA PRO A 76 -5.40 19.99 14.07
C PRO A 76 -5.39 20.34 12.57
N PHE A 77 -4.19 20.40 12.01
CA PHE A 77 -3.96 20.73 10.60
C PHE A 77 -3.35 19.56 9.82
N ALA A 78 -2.32 18.91 10.40
CA ALA A 78 -1.68 17.73 9.80
C ALA A 78 -1.02 16.85 10.85
N ILE A 79 -0.91 15.55 10.57
CA ILE A 79 -0.12 14.61 11.37
C ILE A 79 0.87 13.91 10.44
N ILE A 80 2.18 13.96 10.78
CA ILE A 80 3.24 13.32 10.02
C ILE A 80 3.78 12.15 10.83
N PRO A 81 3.36 10.91 10.54
CA PRO A 81 3.91 9.72 11.18
C PRO A 81 5.32 9.44 10.67
N THR A 82 6.25 9.13 11.57
CA THR A 82 7.61 8.73 11.23
C THR A 82 8.00 7.46 11.97
N LEU A 83 8.75 6.57 11.31
CA LEU A 83 9.37 5.39 11.89
C LEU A 83 10.86 5.62 12.03
N VAL A 84 11.33 5.75 13.26
CA VAL A 84 12.74 5.93 13.60
C VAL A 84 13.38 4.59 13.87
N THR A 85 14.38 4.22 13.10
CA THR A 85 15.20 3.02 13.34
C THR A 85 16.47 3.43 14.06
N ARG A 86 16.58 3.10 15.35
CA ARG A 86 17.63 3.58 16.28
C ARG A 86 19.03 3.15 15.83
N LEU A 87 19.24 1.88 15.55
CA LEU A 87 20.56 1.34 15.17
C LEU A 87 21.14 1.95 13.89
N SER A 88 20.29 2.17 12.88
CA SER A 88 20.72 2.76 11.61
C SER A 88 20.58 4.27 11.55
N LYS A 89 20.11 4.93 12.63
CA LYS A 89 19.79 6.36 12.68
C LYS A 89 18.99 6.79 11.44
N LYS A 90 17.98 5.99 11.08
CA LYS A 90 17.18 6.21 9.88
C LYS A 90 15.75 6.53 10.23
N VAL A 91 15.21 7.57 9.60
CA VAL A 91 13.82 8.00 9.70
C VAL A 91 13.11 7.69 8.40
N ARG A 92 11.94 7.08 8.49
CA ARG A 92 11.09 6.72 7.35
C ARG A 92 9.65 7.09 7.64
N ILE A 93 8.86 7.28 6.61
CA ILE A 93 7.41 7.18 6.75
C ILE A 93 7.08 5.72 7.08
N PRO A 94 6.20 5.45 8.06
CA PRO A 94 5.86 4.09 8.45
C PRO A 94 5.29 3.32 7.26
N SER A 95 5.80 2.14 7.04
CA SER A 95 5.32 1.28 5.98
C SER A 95 5.39 -0.17 6.39
N CYS A 96 4.50 -0.98 5.85
CA CYS A 96 4.62 -2.42 5.94
C CYS A 96 5.86 -2.88 5.18
N ARG A 97 6.89 -3.36 5.88
CA ARG A 97 8.17 -3.84 5.31
C ARG A 97 8.00 -4.78 4.12
N VAL A 98 6.89 -5.47 4.06
CA VAL A 98 6.63 -6.53 3.09
C VAL A 98 6.11 -5.99 1.78
N ALA A 99 5.44 -4.86 1.75
CA ALA A 99 4.78 -4.39 0.56
C ALA A 99 5.65 -3.47 -0.29
N GLY A 100 6.61 -2.79 0.30
CA GLY A 100 7.40 -1.78 -0.46
C GLY A 100 6.51 -0.68 -1.00
N VAL A 101 5.45 -0.33 -0.31
CA VAL A 101 4.46 0.63 -0.68
C VAL A 101 4.74 1.83 0.10
N LEU A 102 4.51 3.07 -0.27
CA LEU A 102 3.18 3.47 0.13
C LEU A 102 2.98 4.91 -0.16
N ASN A 103 1.93 5.18 -0.79
CA ASN A 103 1.31 6.48 -0.90
C ASN A 103 0.95 7.01 0.48
N ILE A 104 1.92 7.23 1.35
CA ILE A 104 1.63 7.87 2.62
C ILE A 104 1.99 9.33 2.49
N SER A 105 1.00 10.14 2.24
CA SER A 105 0.99 11.47 2.78
C SER A 105 0.47 11.43 4.23
N CYS A 106 0.52 12.51 4.93
CA CYS A 106 -0.11 12.64 6.23
C CYS A 106 -1.58 13.02 6.08
N PRO A 107 -2.47 12.70 7.01
CA PRO A 107 -3.77 13.33 7.09
C PRO A 107 -3.59 14.83 7.30
N TYR A 108 -4.33 15.63 6.56
CA TYR A 108 -4.20 17.08 6.58
C TYR A 108 -5.52 17.78 6.25
N THR A 109 -5.58 19.08 6.56
CA THR A 109 -6.68 19.96 6.16
C THR A 109 -6.12 21.28 5.65
N GLY A 110 -6.84 21.96 4.76
CA GLY A 110 -6.46 23.25 4.22
C GLY A 110 -5.33 23.23 3.20
N GLU A 111 -4.92 24.40 2.77
CA GLU A 111 -3.87 24.58 1.76
C GLU A 111 -2.48 24.68 2.39
N TRP A 112 -1.50 24.08 1.76
CA TRP A 112 -0.10 24.12 2.16
C TRP A 112 0.65 25.14 1.30
N ASP A 113 0.64 26.37 1.71
CA ASP A 113 1.45 27.41 1.07
C ASP A 113 2.96 27.21 1.33
N GLY A 114 3.75 28.10 0.75
CA GLY A 114 5.21 28.04 0.88
C GLY A 114 5.73 28.20 2.31
N GLU A 115 5.03 28.95 3.16
CA GLU A 115 5.42 29.21 4.55
C GLU A 115 5.06 28.03 5.44
N VAL A 116 3.85 27.47 5.32
CA VAL A 116 3.43 26.23 6.00
C VAL A 116 4.37 25.07 5.64
N THR A 117 4.66 24.91 4.37
CA THR A 117 5.56 23.87 3.87
C THR A 117 6.97 24.02 4.44
N ALA A 118 7.50 25.26 4.53
CA ALA A 118 8.81 25.54 5.09
C ALA A 118 8.86 25.28 6.61
N ALA A 119 7.82 25.68 7.35
CA ALA A 119 7.73 25.47 8.78
C ALA A 119 7.68 23.98 9.15
N ILE A 120 6.90 23.19 8.41
CA ILE A 120 6.83 21.73 8.60
C ILE A 120 8.17 21.07 8.27
N ALA A 121 8.82 21.46 7.17
CA ALA A 121 10.13 20.95 6.80
C ALA A 121 11.17 21.21 7.89
N GLY A 122 11.28 22.46 8.37
CA GLY A 122 12.19 22.86 9.45
C GLY A 122 11.93 22.13 10.78
N ASN A 123 10.66 21.86 11.10
CA ASN A 123 10.31 21.06 12.29
C ASN A 123 10.80 19.61 12.17
N ILE A 124 10.59 18.96 11.00
CA ILE A 124 11.05 17.60 10.76
C ILE A 124 12.59 17.53 10.80
N GLU A 125 13.28 18.47 10.17
CA GLU A 125 14.75 18.54 10.19
C GLU A 125 15.30 18.70 11.59
N THR A 126 14.71 19.59 12.38
CA THR A 126 15.09 19.80 13.78
C THR A 126 14.85 18.55 14.63
N ALA A 127 13.67 17.93 14.51
CA ALA A 127 13.30 16.76 15.28
C ALA A 127 14.16 15.51 14.95
N HIS A 128 14.77 15.47 13.78
CA HIS A 128 15.55 14.33 13.30
C HIS A 128 17.00 14.68 12.94
N LYS A 129 17.54 15.73 13.53
CA LYS A 129 18.92 16.17 13.33
C LYS A 129 19.91 15.03 13.55
N GLY A 130 20.87 14.87 12.64
CA GLY A 130 21.89 13.80 12.68
C GLY A 130 21.38 12.42 12.18
N MET A 131 20.16 12.34 11.68
CA MET A 131 19.58 11.10 11.15
C MET A 131 19.53 11.10 9.62
N LYS A 132 19.40 9.93 9.04
CA LYS A 132 19.14 9.77 7.60
C LYS A 132 17.64 9.70 7.35
N ILE A 133 17.07 10.71 6.69
CA ILE A 133 15.70 10.68 6.18
C ILE A 133 15.64 9.83 4.91
N SER A 134 14.59 9.01 4.81
CA SER A 134 14.27 8.22 3.64
C SER A 134 12.74 8.15 3.51
N PHE A 135 12.14 9.21 2.98
CA PHE A 135 10.72 9.26 2.68
C PHE A 135 10.50 8.79 1.25
N ALA A 136 9.51 7.95 1.03
CA ALA A 136 9.28 7.34 -0.27
C ALA A 136 7.80 7.05 -0.50
N ASP A 137 7.46 6.99 -1.79
CA ASP A 137 6.16 6.58 -2.27
C ASP A 137 5.03 7.53 -1.80
N VAL A 138 5.33 8.84 -1.80
CA VAL A 138 4.37 9.92 -1.55
C VAL A 138 3.87 10.42 -2.90
N PRO A 139 2.55 10.57 -3.11
CA PRO A 139 2.01 11.15 -4.34
C PRO A 139 2.61 12.54 -4.61
N MET A 140 3.02 12.79 -5.83
CA MET A 140 3.60 14.10 -6.19
C MET A 140 2.57 15.23 -6.09
N ALA A 141 1.30 14.92 -6.22
CA ALA A 141 0.19 15.85 -6.04
C ALA A 141 -0.10 16.16 -4.55
N ALA A 142 0.35 15.31 -3.63
CA ALA A 142 0.10 15.52 -2.20
C ALA A 142 0.92 16.70 -1.65
N PRO A 143 0.33 17.55 -0.78
CA PRO A 143 1.03 18.71 -0.20
C PRO A 143 2.34 18.36 0.48
N PHE A 144 2.42 17.16 1.09
CA PHE A 144 3.65 16.68 1.73
C PHE A 144 4.83 16.49 0.75
N ALA A 145 4.58 16.34 -0.56
CA ALA A 145 5.64 16.34 -1.57
C ALA A 145 6.40 17.68 -1.60
N GLY A 146 5.71 18.79 -1.34
CA GLY A 146 6.33 20.12 -1.16
C GLY A 146 7.29 20.17 0.02
N VAL A 147 6.92 19.56 1.17
CA VAL A 147 7.79 19.41 2.34
C VAL A 147 9.03 18.57 1.99
N MET A 148 8.83 17.45 1.30
CA MET A 148 9.93 16.59 0.86
C MET A 148 10.90 17.31 -0.08
N LYS A 149 10.39 18.15 -0.99
CA LYS A 149 11.21 18.98 -1.89
C LYS A 149 12.06 20.00 -1.14
N ARG A 150 11.57 20.52 -0.03
CA ARG A 150 12.36 21.45 0.82
C ARG A 150 13.41 20.72 1.65
N ILE A 151 13.09 19.55 2.19
CA ILE A 151 14.05 18.73 2.95
C ILE A 151 15.12 18.16 2.02
N GLY A 152 14.75 17.64 0.85
CA GLY A 152 15.64 17.00 -0.10
C GLY A 152 16.07 17.94 -1.22
N ASP A 153 17.28 17.74 -1.75
CA ASP A 153 17.79 18.54 -2.85
C ASP A 153 17.13 18.14 -4.18
N GLU A 154 16.69 16.87 -4.29
CA GLU A 154 16.06 16.29 -5.48
C GLU A 154 14.98 15.28 -5.11
N LEU A 155 13.82 15.40 -5.75
CA LEU A 155 12.77 14.39 -5.70
C LEU A 155 12.99 13.32 -6.77
N LYS A 156 13.17 12.06 -6.35
CA LYS A 156 13.24 10.93 -7.27
C LYS A 156 11.83 10.44 -7.56
N GLU A 157 11.46 10.50 -8.83
CA GLU A 157 10.15 10.04 -9.27
C GLU A 157 10.05 8.51 -9.30
N ARG A 158 8.84 8.02 -9.07
CA ARG A 158 8.44 6.62 -9.18
C ARG A 158 7.05 6.53 -9.77
N THR A 159 6.74 5.40 -10.35
CA THR A 159 5.46 5.13 -11.00
C THR A 159 4.55 4.32 -10.10
N SER A 160 3.29 4.70 -10.03
CA SER A 160 2.15 3.96 -9.48
C SER A 160 1.02 3.95 -10.49
N TYR A 161 0.10 3.01 -10.38
CA TYR A 161 -1.06 2.91 -11.27
C TYR A 161 -2.33 2.65 -10.47
N HIS A 162 -3.37 3.37 -10.82
CA HIS A 162 -4.73 3.13 -10.35
C HIS A 162 -5.69 2.98 -11.53
N VAL A 163 -6.76 2.24 -11.35
CA VAL A 163 -7.82 2.04 -12.35
C VAL A 163 -9.09 2.68 -11.83
N PRO A 164 -9.57 3.79 -12.42
CA PRO A 164 -10.90 4.31 -12.14
C PRO A 164 -11.95 3.28 -12.57
N LEU A 165 -12.83 2.90 -11.68
CA LEU A 165 -13.90 1.93 -11.93
C LEU A 165 -15.29 2.59 -11.93
N ASP A 166 -15.43 3.78 -11.36
CA ASP A 166 -16.69 4.54 -11.26
C ASP A 166 -17.25 5.04 -12.60
N GLY A 167 -16.44 4.97 -13.67
CA GLY A 167 -16.88 5.29 -15.03
C GLY A 167 -17.55 4.13 -15.77
N PHE A 168 -17.68 2.93 -15.17
CA PHE A 168 -18.23 1.75 -15.81
C PHE A 168 -19.55 1.35 -15.18
N GLU A 169 -20.60 1.21 -16.01
CA GLU A 169 -21.91 0.73 -15.58
C GLU A 169 -21.93 -0.78 -15.33
N SER A 170 -21.06 -1.51 -16.03
CA SER A 170 -20.96 -2.96 -15.95
C SER A 170 -19.52 -3.45 -16.05
N HIS A 171 -19.29 -4.71 -15.62
CA HIS A 171 -18.01 -5.37 -15.82
C HIS A 171 -17.69 -5.55 -17.31
N GLU A 172 -18.71 -5.77 -18.14
CA GLU A 172 -18.59 -5.91 -19.59
C GLU A 172 -18.04 -4.63 -20.22
N ASP A 173 -18.51 -3.46 -19.76
CA ASP A 173 -18.00 -2.16 -20.23
C ASP A 173 -16.54 -1.96 -19.84
N TYR A 174 -16.18 -2.31 -18.62
CA TYR A 174 -14.78 -2.29 -18.21
C TYR A 174 -13.93 -3.19 -19.10
N VAL A 175 -14.34 -4.42 -19.35
CA VAL A 175 -13.60 -5.37 -20.20
C VAL A 175 -13.50 -4.87 -21.64
N ALA A 176 -14.56 -4.24 -22.17
CA ALA A 176 -14.57 -3.66 -23.51
C ALA A 176 -13.62 -2.47 -23.65
N SER A 177 -13.38 -1.71 -22.57
CA SER A 177 -12.43 -0.58 -22.55
C SER A 177 -10.95 -1.01 -22.57
N LEU A 178 -10.68 -2.28 -22.23
CA LEU A 178 -9.30 -2.77 -22.13
C LEU A 178 -8.58 -2.79 -23.48
N ASN A 179 -7.26 -2.61 -23.42
CA ASN A 179 -6.40 -2.67 -24.60
C ASN A 179 -6.56 -4.01 -25.34
N LYS A 180 -6.57 -3.95 -26.70
CA LYS A 180 -6.73 -5.15 -27.57
C LYS A 180 -5.78 -6.30 -27.22
N ASN A 181 -4.57 -6.01 -26.75
CA ASN A 181 -3.59 -7.03 -26.41
C ASN A 181 -4.00 -7.78 -25.13
N ILE A 182 -4.40 -7.04 -24.08
CA ILE A 182 -4.84 -7.69 -22.83
C ILE A 182 -6.15 -8.44 -23.06
N TYR A 183 -7.08 -7.89 -23.85
CA TYR A 183 -8.32 -8.55 -24.23
C TYR A 183 -8.05 -9.90 -24.93
N LYS A 184 -7.11 -9.93 -25.90
CA LYS A 184 -6.68 -11.18 -26.55
C LYS A 184 -6.06 -12.16 -25.54
N ASN A 185 -5.26 -11.69 -24.59
CA ASN A 185 -4.65 -12.52 -23.56
C ASN A 185 -5.70 -13.12 -22.62
N ILE A 186 -6.69 -12.35 -22.21
CA ILE A 186 -7.82 -12.81 -21.42
C ILE A 186 -8.59 -13.90 -22.15
N ARG A 187 -8.99 -13.63 -23.38
CA ARG A 187 -9.71 -14.61 -24.23
C ARG A 187 -8.90 -15.89 -24.43
N LYS A 188 -7.59 -15.76 -24.67
CA LYS A 188 -6.69 -16.91 -24.79
C LYS A 188 -6.61 -17.72 -23.50
N ALA A 189 -6.54 -17.05 -22.35
CA ALA A 189 -6.49 -17.71 -21.04
C ALA A 189 -7.76 -18.53 -20.76
N TYR A 190 -8.95 -17.96 -20.99
CA TYR A 190 -10.22 -18.70 -20.87
C TYR A 190 -10.32 -19.87 -21.86
N ASN A 191 -9.87 -19.68 -23.12
CA ASN A 191 -9.85 -20.78 -24.10
C ASN A 191 -8.93 -21.92 -23.65
N HIS A 192 -7.77 -21.62 -23.08
CA HIS A 192 -6.88 -22.62 -22.53
C HIS A 192 -7.50 -23.37 -21.35
N LEU A 193 -8.16 -22.67 -20.41
CA LEU A 193 -8.88 -23.31 -19.31
C LEU A 193 -9.93 -24.28 -19.84
N LYS A 194 -10.72 -23.85 -20.84
CA LYS A 194 -11.75 -24.68 -21.48
C LYS A 194 -11.14 -25.89 -22.19
N THR A 195 -10.12 -25.71 -23.03
CA THR A 195 -9.47 -26.78 -23.79
C THR A 195 -8.80 -27.81 -22.88
N ASP A 196 -8.17 -27.33 -21.80
CA ASP A 196 -7.48 -28.18 -20.84
C ASP A 196 -8.44 -28.75 -19.76
N SER A 197 -9.77 -28.50 -19.89
CA SER A 197 -10.83 -28.91 -18.95
C SER A 197 -10.53 -28.49 -17.49
N LYS A 198 -9.97 -27.29 -17.31
CA LYS A 198 -9.61 -26.76 -16.00
C LYS A 198 -10.76 -26.00 -15.36
N ARG A 199 -11.00 -26.26 -14.06
CA ARG A 199 -11.94 -25.48 -13.25
C ARG A 199 -11.23 -24.31 -12.63
N MET A 200 -11.80 -23.11 -12.75
CA MET A 200 -11.32 -21.90 -12.11
C MET A 200 -12.32 -21.43 -11.05
N GLU A 201 -11.82 -21.01 -9.88
CA GLU A 201 -12.63 -20.52 -8.79
C GLU A 201 -11.92 -19.36 -8.05
N LEU A 202 -12.64 -18.25 -7.83
CA LEU A 202 -12.17 -17.14 -7.00
C LEU A 202 -12.69 -17.31 -5.57
N LYS A 203 -11.79 -17.33 -4.60
CA LYS A 203 -12.13 -17.30 -3.16
C LYS A 203 -11.68 -15.98 -2.55
N VAL A 204 -12.57 -15.37 -1.75
CA VAL A 204 -12.30 -14.13 -1.03
C VAL A 204 -12.40 -14.40 0.46
N TYR A 205 -11.35 -14.05 1.19
CA TYR A 205 -11.26 -14.23 2.63
C TYR A 205 -11.15 -12.88 3.32
N ARG A 206 -11.89 -12.71 4.40
CA ARG A 206 -11.90 -11.52 5.27
C ARG A 206 -11.58 -11.94 6.71
N ARG A 207 -11.36 -10.96 7.58
CA ARG A 207 -11.15 -11.18 9.00
C ARG A 207 -12.20 -12.17 9.56
N GLY A 208 -11.75 -13.11 10.40
CA GLY A 208 -12.60 -14.17 10.96
C GLY A 208 -12.80 -15.39 10.05
N GLY A 209 -12.64 -15.26 8.72
CA GLY A 209 -12.72 -16.36 7.76
C GLY A 209 -11.39 -16.69 7.07
N MET A 210 -10.25 -16.21 7.61
CA MET A 210 -8.94 -16.48 7.01
C MET A 210 -8.60 -17.96 6.99
N PRO A 211 -7.92 -18.45 5.94
CA PRO A 211 -7.45 -19.83 5.90
C PRO A 211 -6.47 -20.14 7.04
N ASP A 212 -6.26 -21.41 7.29
CA ASP A 212 -5.29 -21.88 8.27
C ASP A 212 -3.84 -21.47 7.94
N ASP A 213 -2.97 -21.55 8.95
CA ASP A 213 -1.57 -21.15 8.81
C ASP A 213 -0.77 -22.01 7.81
N GLY A 214 -1.19 -23.26 7.56
CA GLY A 214 -0.57 -24.15 6.57
C GLY A 214 -0.83 -23.63 5.16
N TYR A 215 -2.09 -23.32 4.87
CA TYR A 215 -2.49 -22.74 3.59
C TYR A 215 -1.87 -21.35 3.38
N MET A 216 -1.91 -20.46 4.37
CA MET A 216 -1.27 -19.15 4.29
C MET A 216 0.24 -19.28 4.03
N ARG A 217 0.92 -20.25 4.63
CA ARG A 217 2.34 -20.53 4.39
C ARG A 217 2.60 -20.94 2.94
N SER A 218 1.68 -21.69 2.33
CA SER A 218 1.78 -22.07 0.92
C SER A 218 1.72 -20.86 0.00
N LEU A 219 0.81 -19.92 0.25
CA LEU A 219 0.72 -18.65 -0.48
C LEU A 219 1.99 -17.80 -0.31
N TRP A 220 2.53 -17.71 0.91
CA TRP A 220 3.78 -16.99 1.14
C TRP A 220 4.98 -17.63 0.44
N LYS A 221 5.05 -18.95 0.36
CA LYS A 221 6.09 -19.64 -0.44
C LYS A 221 6.00 -19.25 -1.91
N LEU A 222 4.78 -19.25 -2.48
CA LEU A 222 4.53 -18.83 -3.86
C LEU A 222 5.03 -17.39 -4.09
N TYR A 223 4.64 -16.44 -3.24
CA TYR A 223 5.09 -15.05 -3.30
C TYR A 223 6.62 -14.93 -3.23
N LEU A 224 7.25 -15.63 -2.30
CA LEU A 224 8.69 -15.56 -2.09
C LEU A 224 9.47 -16.18 -3.24
N ARG A 225 9.04 -17.31 -3.80
CA ARG A 225 9.66 -17.92 -4.99
C ARG A 225 9.65 -16.95 -6.17
N ARG A 226 8.52 -16.32 -6.46
CA ARG A 226 8.43 -15.31 -7.51
C ARG A 226 9.35 -14.13 -7.26
N LYS A 227 9.34 -13.58 -6.05
CA LYS A 227 10.19 -12.45 -5.66
C LYS A 227 11.67 -12.79 -5.78
N MET A 228 12.07 -14.02 -5.43
CA MET A 228 13.45 -14.47 -5.56
C MET A 228 13.83 -14.71 -7.02
N ALA A 229 13.00 -15.32 -7.83
CA ALA A 229 13.25 -15.48 -9.27
C ALA A 229 13.54 -14.13 -9.95
N TRP A 230 12.83 -13.07 -9.56
CA TRP A 230 13.09 -11.71 -10.04
C TRP A 230 14.43 -11.13 -9.50
N ARG A 231 14.77 -11.40 -8.22
CA ARG A 231 16.03 -10.96 -7.61
C ARG A 231 17.23 -11.76 -8.08
N HIS A 232 17.06 -13.02 -8.46
CA HIS A 232 18.13 -13.92 -8.92
C HIS A 232 18.97 -13.35 -10.05
N ARG A 233 18.38 -12.53 -10.86
CA ARG A 233 19.10 -11.78 -11.89
C ARG A 233 20.11 -10.77 -11.31
N LYS A 234 20.11 -10.52 -9.98
CA LYS A 234 20.92 -9.48 -9.32
C LYS A 234 21.74 -9.94 -8.09
N THR A 235 21.35 -10.95 -7.31
CA THR A 235 21.94 -11.18 -5.96
C THR A 235 22.03 -12.64 -5.47
N GLY A 236 21.94 -13.66 -6.32
CA GLY A 236 22.03 -15.08 -5.90
C GLY A 236 20.75 -15.70 -5.31
N ALA A 237 20.67 -17.03 -5.32
CA ALA A 237 19.51 -17.80 -4.88
C ALA A 237 19.38 -17.93 -3.37
N MET A 238 18.17 -17.75 -2.86
CA MET A 238 17.85 -18.26 -1.53
C MET A 238 17.42 -19.73 -1.64
N SER A 239 17.95 -20.59 -0.76
CA SER A 239 17.60 -22.02 -0.74
C SER A 239 16.10 -22.22 -0.45
N GLU A 240 15.52 -23.36 -0.84
CA GLU A 240 14.13 -23.73 -0.50
C GLU A 240 13.90 -23.76 1.03
N ILE A 241 14.93 -24.11 1.81
CA ILE A 241 14.89 -24.02 3.28
C ILE A 241 14.72 -22.56 3.71
N GLY A 242 15.51 -21.64 3.15
CA GLY A 242 15.38 -20.21 3.44
C GLY A 242 14.02 -19.63 3.06
N ILE A 243 13.47 -20.06 1.91
CA ILE A 243 12.09 -19.68 1.49
C ILE A 243 11.06 -20.19 2.51
N SER A 244 11.21 -21.45 2.97
CA SER A 244 10.30 -22.07 3.94
C SER A 244 10.35 -21.38 5.30
N LEU A 245 11.53 -21.07 5.82
CA LEU A 245 11.71 -20.33 7.07
C LEU A 245 11.14 -18.92 6.98
N LYS A 246 11.37 -18.25 5.86
CA LYS A 246 10.81 -16.91 5.64
C LYS A 246 9.30 -16.93 5.47
N ALA A 247 8.73 -17.93 4.79
CA ALA A 247 7.28 -18.09 4.69
C ALA A 247 6.64 -18.33 6.06
N MET A 248 7.30 -19.12 6.92
CA MET A 248 6.86 -19.32 8.31
C MET A 248 6.88 -18.01 9.10
N TYR A 249 7.94 -17.20 8.97
CA TYR A 249 7.99 -15.86 9.58
C TYR A 249 6.87 -14.95 9.06
N GLU A 250 6.66 -14.89 7.74
CA GLU A 250 5.60 -14.05 7.14
C GLU A 250 4.21 -14.48 7.64
N THR A 251 3.96 -15.79 7.80
CA THR A 251 2.69 -16.32 8.31
C THR A 251 2.45 -15.99 9.78
N ARG A 252 3.49 -16.00 10.62
CA ARG A 252 3.37 -15.76 12.06
C ARG A 252 3.46 -14.29 12.45
N SER A 253 4.37 -13.56 11.82
CA SER A 253 4.79 -12.22 12.25
C SER A 253 4.90 -11.21 11.10
N GLY A 254 4.63 -11.60 9.86
CA GLY A 254 4.65 -10.70 8.72
C GLY A 254 3.51 -9.68 8.82
N CYS A 255 3.83 -8.40 8.64
CA CYS A 255 2.88 -7.30 8.78
C CYS A 255 1.61 -7.52 7.92
N ALA A 256 1.76 -7.94 6.65
CA ALA A 256 0.62 -8.17 5.78
C ALA A 256 -0.25 -9.37 6.22
N ASN A 257 0.33 -10.41 6.80
CA ASN A 257 -0.45 -11.54 7.33
C ASN A 257 -1.14 -11.16 8.64
N CYS A 258 -0.47 -10.39 9.49
CA CYS A 258 -1.07 -9.87 10.71
C CYS A 258 -2.23 -8.92 10.39
N SER A 259 -2.10 -8.04 9.37
CA SER A 259 -3.19 -7.15 8.96
C SER A 259 -4.42 -7.92 8.49
N LEU A 260 -4.26 -8.98 7.70
CA LEU A 260 -5.37 -9.85 7.27
C LEU A 260 -6.13 -10.48 8.46
N LYS A 261 -5.44 -10.76 9.56
CA LYS A 261 -6.05 -11.36 10.77
C LYS A 261 -6.70 -10.33 11.69
N THR A 262 -6.35 -9.05 11.58
CA THR A 262 -6.72 -8.02 12.58
C THR A 262 -7.56 -6.88 12.04
N LEU A 263 -7.40 -6.51 10.75
CA LEU A 263 -8.06 -5.37 10.13
C LEU A 263 -9.24 -5.82 9.28
N ASP A 264 -10.39 -5.20 9.48
CA ASP A 264 -11.59 -5.47 8.67
C ASP A 264 -11.43 -4.98 7.23
N ALA A 265 -10.63 -3.94 7.02
CA ALA A 265 -10.28 -3.41 5.70
C ALA A 265 -9.41 -4.36 4.85
N ALA A 266 -8.79 -5.39 5.45
CA ALA A 266 -7.87 -6.28 4.75
C ALA A 266 -8.59 -7.50 4.16
N GLU A 267 -8.47 -7.69 2.85
CA GLU A 267 -9.07 -8.80 2.10
C GLU A 267 -7.98 -9.61 1.39
N LEU A 268 -8.15 -10.94 1.38
CA LEU A 268 -7.30 -11.86 0.63
C LEU A 268 -8.14 -12.49 -0.50
N TYR A 269 -7.72 -12.28 -1.72
CA TYR A 269 -8.31 -12.89 -2.92
C TYR A 269 -7.38 -14.00 -3.41
N VAL A 270 -7.91 -15.18 -3.67
CA VAL A 270 -7.14 -16.32 -4.19
C VAL A 270 -7.86 -16.95 -5.37
N LEU A 271 -7.20 -16.97 -6.52
CA LEU A 271 -7.66 -17.68 -7.70
C LEU A 271 -7.12 -19.11 -7.67
N HIS A 272 -8.02 -20.08 -7.71
CA HIS A 272 -7.71 -21.50 -7.81
C HIS A 272 -7.89 -21.97 -9.26
N ILE A 273 -7.03 -22.90 -9.67
CA ILE A 273 -7.19 -23.70 -10.87
C ILE A 273 -7.04 -25.17 -10.45
N ASP A 274 -8.08 -25.98 -10.63
CA ASP A 274 -8.18 -27.35 -10.13
C ASP A 274 -7.82 -27.47 -8.63
N ASP A 275 -8.47 -26.66 -7.80
CA ASP A 275 -8.30 -26.60 -6.33
C ASP A 275 -6.90 -26.19 -5.85
N ARG A 276 -5.98 -25.84 -6.76
CA ARG A 276 -4.64 -25.32 -6.42
C ARG A 276 -4.60 -23.81 -6.56
N PRO A 277 -4.01 -23.08 -5.58
CA PRO A 277 -3.86 -21.64 -5.68
C PRO A 277 -2.92 -21.27 -6.84
N ALA A 278 -3.46 -20.64 -7.87
CA ALA A 278 -2.72 -20.19 -9.05
C ALA A 278 -2.26 -18.73 -8.95
N ALA A 279 -3.03 -17.91 -8.23
CA ALA A 279 -2.65 -16.53 -7.91
C ALA A 279 -3.31 -16.08 -6.62
N PHE A 280 -2.72 -15.11 -5.93
CA PHE A 280 -3.39 -14.41 -4.85
C PHE A 280 -3.02 -12.93 -4.83
N MET A 281 -3.91 -12.11 -4.26
CA MET A 281 -3.62 -10.71 -3.96
C MET A 281 -4.14 -10.34 -2.58
N ILE A 282 -3.49 -9.36 -1.95
CA ILE A 282 -3.95 -8.72 -0.73
C ILE A 282 -4.43 -7.33 -1.12
N VAL A 283 -5.63 -7.00 -0.66
CA VAL A 283 -6.28 -5.73 -0.94
C VAL A 283 -6.66 -5.08 0.40
N TYR A 284 -6.52 -3.77 0.50
CA TYR A 284 -7.07 -2.98 1.58
C TYR A 284 -8.18 -2.10 1.03
N ARG A 285 -9.35 -2.20 1.66
CA ARG A 285 -10.53 -1.42 1.30
C ARG A 285 -10.65 -0.19 2.20
N HIS A 286 -10.80 0.96 1.58
CA HIS A 286 -11.13 2.19 2.27
C HIS A 286 -12.28 2.87 1.55
N ARG A 287 -13.50 2.80 2.13
CA ARG A 287 -14.74 3.25 1.47
C ARG A 287 -14.93 2.52 0.12
N ASN A 288 -15.04 3.29 -0.96
CA ASN A 288 -15.15 2.77 -2.33
C ASN A 288 -13.80 2.70 -3.08
N HIS A 289 -12.67 2.73 -2.35
CA HIS A 289 -11.32 2.60 -2.92
C HIS A 289 -10.61 1.35 -2.45
N LEU A 290 -9.83 0.76 -3.34
CA LEU A 290 -9.06 -0.45 -3.07
C LEU A 290 -7.57 -0.21 -3.33
N LEU A 291 -6.74 -0.72 -2.41
CA LEU A 291 -5.28 -0.71 -2.54
C LEU A 291 -4.78 -2.14 -2.64
N MET A 292 -4.01 -2.47 -3.69
CA MET A 292 -3.41 -3.80 -3.88
C MET A 292 -1.89 -3.79 -3.68
N PRO A 293 -1.38 -3.85 -2.45
CA PRO A 293 0.06 -3.88 -2.21
C PRO A 293 0.75 -5.19 -2.60
N LYS A 294 0.00 -6.26 -2.81
CA LYS A 294 0.57 -7.57 -3.14
C LYS A 294 -0.26 -8.32 -4.16
N LEU A 295 0.44 -8.77 -5.18
CA LEU A 295 -0.03 -9.77 -6.14
C LEU A 295 1.07 -10.81 -6.33
N ALA A 296 0.72 -12.09 -6.29
CA ALA A 296 1.62 -13.18 -6.62
C ALA A 296 0.92 -14.22 -7.49
N ILE A 297 1.71 -14.88 -8.33
CA ILE A 297 1.24 -15.94 -9.22
C ILE A 297 2.12 -17.17 -9.07
N ASP A 298 1.54 -18.35 -9.24
CA ASP A 298 2.29 -19.57 -9.51
C ASP A 298 2.61 -19.63 -11.00
N THR A 299 3.90 -19.66 -11.32
CA THR A 299 4.38 -19.66 -12.70
C THR A 299 4.07 -20.96 -13.43
N SER A 300 3.75 -22.05 -12.72
CA SER A 300 3.28 -23.29 -13.35
C SER A 300 1.94 -23.12 -14.08
N PHE A 301 1.16 -22.11 -13.68
CA PHE A 301 -0.10 -21.73 -14.31
C PHE A 301 0.02 -20.57 -15.31
N SER A 302 1.23 -20.15 -15.70
CA SER A 302 1.47 -18.97 -16.56
C SER A 302 0.70 -19.02 -17.89
N ARG A 303 0.45 -20.22 -18.44
CA ARG A 303 -0.38 -20.45 -19.64
C ARG A 303 -1.78 -19.83 -19.52
N TYR A 304 -2.34 -19.77 -18.31
CA TYR A 304 -3.67 -19.27 -18.00
C TYR A 304 -3.68 -17.82 -17.51
N SER A 305 -2.54 -17.13 -17.51
CA SER A 305 -2.42 -15.73 -17.05
C SER A 305 -3.10 -15.45 -15.70
N PRO A 306 -2.84 -16.24 -14.63
CA PRO A 306 -3.67 -16.26 -13.43
C PRO A 306 -3.73 -14.94 -12.69
N GLY A 307 -2.70 -14.08 -12.78
CA GLY A 307 -2.72 -12.75 -12.15
C GLY A 307 -3.69 -11.78 -12.81
N ILE A 308 -3.82 -11.87 -14.14
CA ILE A 308 -4.78 -11.06 -14.91
C ILE A 308 -6.20 -11.54 -14.63
N LEU A 309 -6.42 -12.87 -14.69
CA LEU A 309 -7.74 -13.44 -14.39
C LEU A 309 -8.17 -13.16 -12.95
N LEU A 310 -7.25 -13.18 -12.00
CA LEU A 310 -7.55 -12.84 -10.60
C LEU A 310 -8.11 -11.41 -10.47
N ILE A 311 -7.46 -10.42 -11.09
CA ILE A 311 -7.93 -9.03 -11.07
C ILE A 311 -9.27 -8.93 -11.81
N LEU A 312 -9.38 -9.56 -12.96
CA LEU A 312 -10.58 -9.52 -13.79
C LEU A 312 -11.79 -10.13 -13.06
N GLU A 313 -11.65 -11.30 -12.45
CA GLU A 313 -12.73 -11.93 -11.70
C GLU A 313 -13.12 -11.14 -10.44
N ALA A 314 -12.13 -10.50 -9.79
CA ALA A 314 -12.38 -9.64 -8.66
C ALA A 314 -13.09 -8.34 -9.07
N SER A 315 -12.75 -7.77 -10.24
CA SER A 315 -13.36 -6.51 -10.71
C SER A 315 -14.85 -6.63 -11.00
N LYS A 316 -15.38 -7.82 -11.34
CA LYS A 316 -16.83 -8.06 -11.42
C LYS A 316 -17.52 -7.62 -10.14
N ARG A 317 -17.05 -8.19 -9.04
CA ARG A 317 -17.59 -7.90 -7.72
C ARG A 317 -17.37 -6.45 -7.31
N TRP A 318 -16.21 -5.85 -7.63
CA TRP A 318 -15.89 -4.48 -7.24
C TRP A 318 -16.81 -3.46 -7.92
N ILE A 319 -17.10 -3.66 -9.20
CA ILE A 319 -18.02 -2.80 -9.97
C ILE A 319 -19.45 -2.93 -9.40
N ASP A 320 -19.93 -4.16 -9.14
CA ASP A 320 -21.23 -4.41 -8.52
C ASP A 320 -21.35 -3.80 -7.12
N GLU A 321 -20.25 -3.73 -6.37
CA GLU A 321 -20.17 -3.12 -5.03
C GLU A 321 -19.97 -1.58 -5.07
N GLY A 322 -19.90 -0.95 -6.25
CA GLY A 322 -19.71 0.49 -6.41
C GLY A 322 -18.31 0.98 -6.02
N VAL A 323 -17.28 0.14 -6.21
CA VAL A 323 -15.89 0.57 -6.04
C VAL A 323 -15.56 1.61 -7.10
N ALA A 324 -15.11 2.78 -6.66
CA ALA A 324 -14.77 3.88 -7.55
C ALA A 324 -13.36 3.76 -8.12
N ASP A 325 -12.43 3.17 -7.37
CA ASP A 325 -11.04 3.11 -7.78
C ASP A 325 -10.30 1.90 -7.22
N PHE A 326 -9.38 1.38 -8.04
CA PHE A 326 -8.49 0.28 -7.70
C PHE A 326 -7.03 0.68 -7.91
N ASP A 327 -6.32 0.98 -6.81
CA ASP A 327 -4.90 1.30 -6.81
C ASP A 327 -4.05 0.01 -6.83
N MET A 328 -3.37 -0.22 -7.93
CA MET A 328 -2.41 -1.32 -8.12
C MET A 328 -1.05 -1.03 -7.49
N CYS A 329 -0.94 0.09 -6.80
CA CYS A 329 0.25 0.54 -6.10
C CYS A 329 1.50 0.68 -7.01
N ARG A 330 2.64 0.92 -6.37
CA ARG A 330 3.92 1.18 -7.04
C ARG A 330 4.36 0.04 -7.95
N GLY A 331 4.95 0.41 -9.08
CA GLY A 331 5.60 -0.47 -10.04
C GLY A 331 5.17 -0.17 -11.47
N ASP A 332 6.08 -0.36 -12.41
CA ASP A 332 5.85 -0.13 -13.85
C ASP A 332 5.66 -1.46 -14.60
N GLU A 333 4.91 -2.37 -13.98
CA GLU A 333 4.58 -3.63 -14.64
C GLU A 333 3.58 -3.41 -15.77
N ARG A 334 3.89 -3.95 -16.95
CA ARG A 334 3.12 -3.77 -18.18
C ARG A 334 1.62 -4.05 -18.02
N TYR A 335 1.27 -5.10 -17.27
CA TYR A 335 -0.14 -5.47 -17.06
C TYR A 335 -0.97 -4.35 -16.42
N LYS A 336 -0.37 -3.50 -15.58
CA LYS A 336 -1.08 -2.38 -14.94
C LYS A 336 -1.62 -1.39 -15.96
N LYS A 337 -0.79 -1.00 -16.93
CA LYS A 337 -1.20 -0.15 -18.05
C LYS A 337 -2.27 -0.85 -18.91
N GLU A 338 -2.05 -2.14 -19.20
CA GLU A 338 -2.95 -2.91 -20.06
C GLU A 338 -4.33 -3.13 -19.41
N MET A 339 -4.41 -3.19 -18.07
CA MET A 339 -5.66 -3.28 -17.29
C MET A 339 -6.35 -1.90 -17.10
N GLY A 340 -6.01 -0.89 -17.88
CA GLY A 340 -6.62 0.43 -17.80
C GLY A 340 -6.00 1.36 -16.77
N GLY A 341 -4.83 0.99 -16.23
CA GLY A 341 -4.16 1.79 -15.19
C GLY A 341 -3.70 3.15 -15.68
N GLN A 342 -4.12 4.19 -14.97
CA GLN A 342 -3.66 5.56 -15.09
C GLN A 342 -2.44 5.77 -14.20
N ASN A 343 -1.44 6.52 -14.69
CA ASN A 343 -0.23 6.78 -13.93
C ASN A 343 -0.47 7.85 -12.87
N GLU A 344 -0.15 7.53 -11.62
CA GLU A 344 -0.04 8.50 -10.52
C GLU A 344 1.43 8.56 -10.07
N PRO A 345 2.14 9.66 -10.35
CA PRO A 345 3.55 9.76 -10.02
C PRO A 345 3.75 9.91 -8.51
N LEU A 346 4.69 9.13 -7.99
CA LEU A 346 5.14 9.17 -6.60
C LEU A 346 6.52 9.78 -6.50
N CYS A 347 6.85 10.37 -5.36
CA CYS A 347 8.17 10.90 -5.09
C CYS A 347 8.88 10.21 -3.92
N ARG A 348 10.21 10.32 -3.93
CA ARG A 348 11.10 9.84 -2.89
C ARG A 348 12.24 10.81 -2.67
N ILE A 349 12.64 10.94 -1.38
CA ILE A 349 13.91 11.55 -0.98
C ILE A 349 14.73 10.60 -0.10
N ASP A 350 16.03 10.75 -0.17
CA ASP A 350 17.01 10.18 0.77
C ASP A 350 18.03 11.28 1.10
N LYS A 351 18.02 11.80 2.33
CA LYS A 351 18.94 12.88 2.79
C LYS A 351 19.47 12.58 4.18
N ARG A 352 20.69 12.97 4.47
CA ARG A 352 21.25 13.01 5.82
C ARG A 352 21.09 14.43 6.35
N LEU A 353 20.43 14.55 7.51
CA LEU A 353 20.25 15.83 8.21
C LEU A 353 21.46 16.15 9.10
#